data_bd5322b61052d66f3867248089d9adcf
#
_entry.id   bd5322b61052d66f3867248089d9adcf
#
_cell.length_a   1.000
_cell.length_b   1.000
_cell.length_c   1.000
_cell.angle_alpha   90.00
_cell.angle_beta   90.00
_cell.angle_gamma   90.00
#
_symmetry.space_group_name_H-M   'P 1'
#
loop_
_entity.id
_entity.type
_entity.pdbx_description
1 polymer ?
#
loop_
_entity_poly.entity_id
_entity_poly.type
_entity_poly.pdbx_seq_one_letter_code
_entity_poly.pdbx_strand_id
1 'polypeptide(L)'
;SFTSPITGANLLADLNPDMIESIQVLKDASSASIYGSRAANGVIIITTRKGRKGITVDFNASYTIVSKKKPYELMNTEQRGIAQYWAIKNDDPNADPNLVGIGGLYQYEDHEDANGNYVLDKVTWKEWLDDAHTMRAADTDWQKEILRTGQIQQYNLTLSTGTDAGRTVFAVDYYDNKGTIDGSFFRRFNGRINSDYTFLNGHVTVGEN
;
A
#
# COMPACT_ATOMS: atom_id res chain seq x y z
N SER A 1 14.85 20.79 -18.04
CA SER A 1 15.19 19.37 -17.95
C SER A 1 15.19 18.97 -16.46
N PHE A 2 14.03 18.54 -15.94
CA PHE A 2 13.96 17.94 -14.62
C PHE A 2 14.13 16.42 -14.79
N THR A 3 15.32 15.93 -14.60
CA THR A 3 15.57 14.50 -14.39
C THR A 3 15.36 14.20 -12.91
N SER A 4 14.17 13.77 -12.54
CA SER A 4 13.94 13.18 -11.24
C SER A 4 14.45 11.72 -11.27
N PRO A 5 15.41 11.32 -10.43
CA PRO A 5 15.88 9.94 -10.36
C PRO A 5 14.97 9.13 -9.43
N ILE A 6 13.68 9.02 -9.79
CA ILE A 6 12.79 8.05 -9.14
C ILE A 6 12.70 6.86 -10.07
N THR A 7 13.68 5.98 -9.94
CA THR A 7 13.65 4.62 -10.48
C THR A 7 12.46 3.89 -9.87
N GLY A 8 11.42 3.67 -10.66
CA GLY A 8 10.25 2.90 -10.29
C GLY A 8 8.94 3.67 -10.12
N ALA A 9 8.90 4.97 -10.42
CA ALA A 9 7.64 5.71 -10.47
C ALA A 9 6.77 5.14 -11.59
N ASN A 10 5.62 4.57 -11.22
CA ASN A 10 4.62 4.14 -12.19
C ASN A 10 3.94 5.38 -12.77
N LEU A 11 4.38 5.83 -13.93
CA LEU A 11 3.82 6.99 -14.63
C LEU A 11 2.30 6.86 -14.90
N LEU A 12 1.79 5.63 -14.92
CA LEU A 12 0.36 5.36 -15.06
C LEU A 12 -0.41 5.60 -13.74
N ALA A 13 0.27 5.64 -12.59
CA ALA A 13 -0.38 5.93 -11.31
C ALA A 13 -0.87 7.38 -11.21
N ASP A 14 -0.30 8.28 -12.00
CA ASP A 14 -0.71 9.68 -12.04
C ASP A 14 -1.93 9.93 -12.95
N LEU A 15 -2.30 8.95 -13.77
CA LEU A 15 -3.46 9.04 -14.64
C LEU A 15 -4.72 8.62 -13.89
N ASN A 16 -5.74 9.48 -13.93
CA ASN A 16 -7.07 9.11 -13.45
C ASN A 16 -7.77 8.24 -14.51
N PRO A 17 -8.15 6.98 -14.17
CA PRO A 17 -8.85 6.10 -15.10
C PRO A 17 -10.15 6.67 -15.66
N ASP A 18 -10.87 7.49 -14.87
CA ASP A 18 -12.13 8.09 -15.28
C ASP A 18 -11.98 9.11 -16.43
N MET A 19 -10.77 9.63 -16.65
CA MET A 19 -10.44 10.55 -17.74
C MET A 19 -10.01 9.83 -19.02
N ILE A 20 -9.85 8.51 -18.99
CA ILE A 20 -9.41 7.72 -20.13
C ILE A 20 -10.63 7.36 -20.99
N GLU A 21 -10.55 7.66 -22.29
CA GLU A 21 -11.53 7.24 -23.29
C GLU A 21 -11.16 5.87 -23.86
N SER A 22 -9.88 5.68 -24.21
CA SER A 22 -9.39 4.42 -24.76
C SER A 22 -7.91 4.19 -24.44
N ILE A 23 -7.54 2.90 -24.37
CA ILE A 23 -6.15 2.46 -24.27
C ILE A 23 -5.90 1.52 -25.43
N GLN A 24 -4.88 1.83 -26.24
CA GLN A 24 -4.40 0.99 -27.33
C GLN A 24 -2.98 0.52 -27.05
N VAL A 25 -2.73 -0.76 -27.24
CA VAL A 25 -1.39 -1.34 -27.05
C VAL A 25 -0.88 -1.80 -28.40
N LEU A 26 0.16 -1.14 -28.90
CA LEU A 26 0.84 -1.50 -30.14
C LEU A 26 1.99 -2.45 -29.79
N LYS A 27 1.84 -3.71 -30.16
CA LYS A 27 2.83 -4.77 -29.90
C LYS A 27 3.69 -5.09 -31.13
N ASP A 28 3.22 -4.71 -32.32
CA ASP A 28 3.86 -5.03 -33.56
C ASP A 28 4.90 -3.97 -33.96
N ALA A 29 6.04 -4.40 -34.43
CA ALA A 29 7.12 -3.51 -34.85
C ALA A 29 6.70 -2.52 -35.95
N SER A 30 5.80 -2.93 -36.85
CA SER A 30 5.28 -2.09 -37.93
C SER A 30 4.45 -0.91 -37.40
N SER A 31 3.56 -1.15 -36.45
CA SER A 31 2.71 -0.11 -35.85
C SER A 31 3.48 0.77 -34.85
N ALA A 32 4.51 0.22 -34.21
CA ALA A 32 5.35 0.91 -33.25
C ALA A 32 6.45 1.77 -33.93
N SER A 33 6.80 1.48 -35.20
CA SER A 33 7.93 2.12 -35.93
C SER A 33 7.81 3.64 -36.01
N ILE A 34 6.59 4.18 -36.10
CA ILE A 34 6.36 5.64 -36.16
C ILE A 34 6.76 6.37 -34.87
N TYR A 35 6.94 5.65 -33.77
CA TYR A 35 7.34 6.21 -32.46
C TYR A 35 8.86 6.09 -32.20
N GLY A 36 9.61 5.60 -33.21
CA GLY A 36 11.08 5.53 -33.16
C GLY A 36 11.65 4.44 -32.28
N SER A 37 12.94 4.54 -31.96
CA SER A 37 13.71 3.49 -31.24
C SER A 37 13.21 3.20 -29.82
N ARG A 38 12.50 4.13 -29.21
CA ARG A 38 11.89 3.94 -27.87
C ARG A 38 10.72 2.98 -27.85
N ALA A 39 10.16 2.67 -29.02
CA ALA A 39 9.01 1.78 -29.19
C ALA A 39 9.39 0.30 -29.29
N ALA A 40 10.68 -0.08 -29.13
CA ALA A 40 11.17 -1.44 -29.26
C ALA A 40 10.45 -2.46 -28.34
N ASN A 41 9.97 -2.03 -27.18
CA ASN A 41 9.21 -2.86 -26.22
C ASN A 41 7.68 -2.72 -26.35
N GLY A 42 7.19 -2.04 -27.40
CA GLY A 42 5.79 -1.70 -27.62
C GLY A 42 5.43 -0.27 -27.19
N VAL A 43 4.24 0.15 -27.59
CA VAL A 43 3.69 1.51 -27.29
C VAL A 43 2.31 1.35 -26.70
N ILE A 44 2.05 2.08 -25.63
CA ILE A 44 0.72 2.23 -25.04
C ILE A 44 0.23 3.64 -25.37
N ILE A 45 -0.85 3.72 -26.16
CA ILE A 45 -1.50 4.99 -26.52
C ILE A 45 -2.69 5.15 -25.58
N ILE A 46 -2.70 6.22 -24.81
CA ILE A 46 -3.80 6.57 -23.93
C ILE A 46 -4.51 7.79 -24.52
N THR A 47 -5.76 7.60 -24.91
CA THR A 47 -6.62 8.69 -25.39
C THR A 47 -7.50 9.13 -24.22
N THR A 48 -7.45 10.42 -23.93
CA THR A 48 -8.29 11.02 -22.89
C THR A 48 -9.62 11.50 -23.46
N ARG A 49 -10.65 11.52 -22.61
CA ARG A 49 -12.00 11.98 -22.98
C ARG A 49 -11.95 13.42 -23.50
N LYS A 50 -12.68 13.64 -24.59
CA LYS A 50 -12.88 14.95 -25.19
C LYS A 50 -14.26 15.49 -24.85
N GLY A 51 -14.43 16.81 -24.90
CA GLY A 51 -15.70 17.48 -24.70
C GLY A 51 -16.78 17.00 -25.68
N ARG A 52 -18.00 16.90 -25.20
CA ARG A 52 -19.20 16.56 -26.00
C ARG A 52 -20.02 17.79 -26.27
N LYS A 53 -20.86 17.75 -27.33
CA LYS A 53 -21.80 18.84 -27.64
C LYS A 53 -22.79 19.04 -26.48
N GLY A 54 -23.01 20.27 -26.08
CA GLY A 54 -23.83 20.62 -24.91
C GLY A 54 -22.96 20.82 -23.66
N ILE A 55 -23.61 20.89 -22.50
CA ILE A 55 -22.95 20.98 -21.18
C ILE A 55 -23.23 19.68 -20.45
N THR A 56 -22.16 19.03 -19.98
CA THR A 56 -22.28 17.86 -19.10
C THR A 56 -21.44 18.06 -17.85
N VAL A 57 -21.96 17.58 -16.74
CA VAL A 57 -21.32 17.56 -15.43
C VAL A 57 -21.32 16.13 -14.94
N ASP A 58 -20.15 15.54 -14.83
CA ASP A 58 -19.98 14.20 -14.29
C ASP A 58 -19.28 14.32 -12.93
N PHE A 59 -19.92 13.80 -11.88
CA PHE A 59 -19.33 13.73 -10.55
C PHE A 59 -19.33 12.28 -10.07
N ASN A 60 -18.13 11.78 -9.75
CA ASN A 60 -17.95 10.46 -9.16
C ASN A 60 -17.29 10.61 -7.79
N ALA A 61 -17.86 9.91 -6.81
CA ALA A 61 -17.28 9.81 -5.49
C ALA A 61 -17.22 8.34 -5.06
N SER A 62 -16.09 7.92 -4.55
CA SER A 62 -15.94 6.59 -3.99
C SER A 62 -15.26 6.63 -2.62
N TYR A 63 -15.72 5.74 -1.74
CA TYR A 63 -15.12 5.51 -0.45
C TYR A 63 -14.90 4.00 -0.29
N THR A 64 -13.65 3.59 -0.09
CA THR A 64 -13.28 2.19 0.04
C THR A 64 -12.64 1.95 1.40
N ILE A 65 -13.13 0.95 2.11
CA ILE A 65 -12.52 0.46 3.34
C ILE A 65 -11.59 -0.70 2.96
N VAL A 66 -10.32 -0.58 3.34
CA VAL A 66 -9.31 -1.61 3.09
C VAL A 66 -9.06 -2.35 4.39
N SER A 67 -9.54 -3.58 4.49
CA SER A 67 -9.30 -4.40 5.66
C SER A 67 -7.83 -4.76 5.78
N LYS A 68 -7.29 -4.68 6.99
CA LYS A 68 -5.96 -5.20 7.26
C LYS A 68 -5.93 -6.71 7.00
N LYS A 69 -4.82 -7.21 6.48
CA LYS A 69 -4.60 -8.66 6.40
C LYS A 69 -4.69 -9.27 7.81
N LYS A 70 -5.17 -10.53 7.89
CA LYS A 70 -5.15 -11.25 9.17
C LYS A 70 -3.69 -11.27 9.68
N PRO A 71 -3.42 -10.78 10.89
CA PRO A 71 -2.09 -10.87 11.48
C PRO A 71 -1.65 -12.32 11.60
N TYR A 72 -0.36 -12.55 11.60
CA TYR A 72 0.17 -13.85 12.00
C TYR A 72 -0.12 -14.07 13.48
N GLU A 73 -0.40 -15.31 13.85
CA GLU A 73 -0.48 -15.68 15.26
C GLU A 73 0.96 -15.71 15.81
N LEU A 74 1.29 -14.72 16.61
CA LEU A 74 2.58 -14.63 17.30
C LEU A 74 2.43 -15.17 18.70
N MET A 75 3.50 -15.76 19.19
CA MET A 75 3.58 -16.15 20.61
C MET A 75 3.55 -14.91 21.49
N ASN A 76 2.75 -14.94 22.54
CA ASN A 76 2.85 -13.99 23.65
C ASN A 76 4.07 -14.31 24.52
N THR A 77 4.32 -13.50 25.54
CA THR A 77 5.48 -13.67 26.43
C THR A 77 5.48 -15.03 27.13
N GLU A 78 4.35 -15.50 27.62
CA GLU A 78 4.22 -16.80 28.26
C GLU A 78 4.50 -17.96 27.29
N GLN A 79 3.85 -17.96 26.12
CA GLN A 79 4.04 -18.99 25.09
C GLN A 79 5.49 -19.06 24.62
N ARG A 80 6.16 -17.89 24.51
CA ARG A 80 7.58 -17.85 24.19
C ARG A 80 8.44 -18.47 25.29
N GLY A 81 8.11 -18.20 26.55
CA GLY A 81 8.78 -18.84 27.69
C GLY A 81 8.63 -20.37 27.67
N ILE A 82 7.42 -20.88 27.45
CA ILE A 82 7.15 -22.32 27.31
C ILE A 82 7.97 -22.92 26.16
N ALA A 83 7.96 -22.25 24.98
CA ALA A 83 8.73 -22.74 23.83
C ALA A 83 10.24 -22.74 24.09
N GLN A 84 10.76 -21.77 24.83
CA GLN A 84 12.15 -21.72 25.23
C GLN A 84 12.52 -22.83 26.21
N TYR A 85 11.66 -23.10 27.18
CA TYR A 85 11.86 -24.24 28.12
C TYR A 85 12.03 -25.54 27.34
N TRP A 86 11.09 -25.85 26.47
CA TRP A 86 11.15 -27.11 25.71
C TRP A 86 12.30 -27.13 24.69
N ALA A 87 12.71 -25.99 24.14
CA ALA A 87 13.89 -25.93 23.30
C ALA A 87 15.16 -26.33 24.08
N ILE A 88 15.31 -25.83 25.31
CA ILE A 88 16.47 -26.15 26.17
C ILE A 88 16.45 -27.63 26.59
N LYS A 89 15.29 -28.16 27.07
CA LYS A 89 15.16 -29.54 27.49
C LYS A 89 15.29 -30.56 26.35
N ASN A 90 14.92 -30.21 25.15
CA ASN A 90 15.08 -31.05 23.96
C ASN A 90 16.54 -31.06 23.45
N ASP A 91 17.29 -30.00 23.67
CA ASP A 91 18.72 -29.94 23.32
C ASP A 91 19.58 -30.67 24.33
N ASP A 92 19.38 -30.42 25.62
CA ASP A 92 19.99 -31.15 26.74
C ASP A 92 18.98 -31.35 27.87
N PRO A 93 18.48 -32.58 28.07
CA PRO A 93 17.53 -32.90 29.14
C PRO A 93 18.03 -32.56 30.55
N ASN A 94 19.35 -32.56 30.76
CA ASN A 94 19.95 -32.26 32.07
C ASN A 94 20.22 -30.78 32.29
N ALA A 95 20.06 -29.93 31.25
CA ALA A 95 20.26 -28.49 31.40
C ALA A 95 19.20 -27.90 32.34
N ASP A 96 19.64 -26.99 33.21
CA ASP A 96 18.73 -26.17 34.02
C ASP A 96 18.26 -24.99 33.19
N PRO A 97 16.97 -24.92 32.82
CA PRO A 97 16.43 -23.83 32.01
C PRO A 97 16.53 -22.44 32.66
N ASN A 98 16.69 -22.39 34.00
CA ASN A 98 16.87 -21.15 34.74
C ASN A 98 18.27 -20.56 34.59
N LEU A 99 19.26 -21.42 34.26
CA LEU A 99 20.65 -21.01 34.06
C LEU A 99 21.01 -20.77 32.58
N VAL A 100 20.26 -21.42 31.68
CA VAL A 100 20.46 -21.38 30.23
C VAL A 100 19.34 -20.57 29.58
N GLY A 101 19.69 -19.65 28.70
CA GLY A 101 18.69 -18.90 27.97
C GLY A 101 18.90 -17.40 28.00
N ILE A 102 17.91 -16.63 27.57
CA ILE A 102 18.00 -15.18 27.39
C ILE A 102 18.00 -14.48 28.76
N GLY A 103 19.21 -14.32 29.36
CA GLY A 103 19.47 -13.37 30.43
C GLY A 103 18.60 -13.44 31.69
N GLY A 104 18.11 -14.62 32.07
CA GLY A 104 17.26 -14.79 33.28
C GLY A 104 15.91 -14.05 33.16
N LEU A 105 15.43 -13.82 31.94
CA LEU A 105 14.13 -13.18 31.69
C LEU A 105 12.98 -14.02 32.18
N TYR A 106 13.09 -15.35 32.01
CA TYR A 106 12.12 -16.33 32.46
C TYR A 106 12.63 -17.09 33.67
N GLN A 107 11.68 -17.54 34.48
CA GLN A 107 11.91 -18.51 35.57
C GLN A 107 10.91 -19.65 35.39
N TYR A 108 11.40 -20.86 35.58
CA TYR A 108 10.67 -22.09 35.34
C TYR A 108 10.58 -22.92 36.63
N GLU A 109 9.39 -23.44 36.91
CA GLU A 109 9.14 -24.45 37.90
C GLU A 109 8.78 -25.73 37.16
N ASP A 110 9.53 -26.80 37.34
CA ASP A 110 9.34 -28.09 36.69
C ASP A 110 9.58 -29.23 37.66
N HIS A 111 9.08 -30.41 37.35
CA HIS A 111 9.34 -31.66 38.09
C HIS A 111 9.48 -32.84 37.13
N GLU A 112 10.05 -33.95 37.60
CA GLU A 112 10.04 -35.21 36.87
C GLU A 112 8.80 -36.04 37.25
N ASP A 113 8.11 -36.60 36.26
CA ASP A 113 7.01 -37.53 36.45
C ASP A 113 7.52 -38.93 36.85
N ALA A 114 6.60 -39.85 37.16
CA ALA A 114 6.93 -41.22 37.56
C ALA A 114 7.68 -42.01 36.45
N ASN A 115 7.72 -41.52 35.23
CA ASN A 115 8.40 -42.13 34.09
C ASN A 115 9.76 -41.47 33.79
N GLY A 116 10.15 -40.48 34.58
CA GLY A 116 11.38 -39.71 34.35
C GLY A 116 11.29 -38.63 33.27
N ASN A 117 10.08 -38.21 32.89
CA ASN A 117 9.90 -37.10 31.94
C ASN A 117 9.76 -35.77 32.69
N TYR A 118 10.36 -34.74 32.16
CA TYR A 118 10.16 -33.37 32.69
C TYR A 118 8.77 -32.86 32.37
N VAL A 119 8.11 -32.28 33.36
CA VAL A 119 6.82 -31.61 33.27
C VAL A 119 7.01 -30.17 33.71
N LEU A 120 6.69 -29.23 32.82
CA LEU A 120 6.71 -27.81 33.13
C LEU A 120 5.44 -27.43 33.89
N ASP A 121 5.58 -27.01 35.13
CA ASP A 121 4.47 -26.61 35.99
C ASP A 121 4.11 -25.16 35.80
N LYS A 122 5.13 -24.28 35.69
CA LYS A 122 4.90 -22.86 35.63
C LYS A 122 6.03 -22.11 34.92
N VAL A 123 5.65 -21.09 34.20
CA VAL A 123 6.55 -20.11 33.64
C VAL A 123 6.23 -18.75 34.22
N THR A 124 7.23 -18.07 34.75
CA THR A 124 7.13 -16.70 35.20
C THR A 124 8.18 -15.83 34.47
N TRP A 125 7.93 -14.54 34.36
CA TRP A 125 8.90 -13.59 33.78
C TRP A 125 8.98 -12.35 34.65
N LYS A 126 10.11 -11.66 34.54
CA LYS A 126 10.31 -10.41 35.27
C LYS A 126 9.39 -9.31 34.69
N GLU A 127 8.68 -8.61 35.55
CA GLU A 127 7.93 -7.41 35.15
C GLU A 127 8.87 -6.27 34.76
N TRP A 128 10.02 -6.18 35.40
CA TRP A 128 11.05 -5.19 35.17
C TRP A 128 12.38 -5.84 34.79
N LEU A 129 13.04 -5.27 33.77
CA LEU A 129 14.31 -5.78 33.26
C LEU A 129 15.50 -5.23 34.03
N ASP A 130 15.28 -4.17 34.82
CA ASP A 130 16.27 -3.51 35.64
C ASP A 130 15.81 -3.32 37.10
N ASP A 131 16.75 -3.26 38.01
CA ASP A 131 16.48 -3.11 39.45
C ASP A 131 15.92 -1.71 39.80
N ALA A 132 16.16 -0.71 38.95
CA ALA A 132 15.66 0.64 39.11
C ALA A 132 14.19 0.81 38.66
N HIS A 133 13.57 -0.24 38.11
CA HIS A 133 12.21 -0.25 37.58
C HIS A 133 11.96 0.82 36.51
N THR A 134 12.96 1.07 35.68
CA THR A 134 12.86 2.03 34.57
C THR A 134 12.54 1.37 33.24
N MET A 135 12.82 0.05 33.11
CA MET A 135 12.62 -0.71 31.90
C MET A 135 11.64 -1.88 32.17
N ARG A 136 10.41 -1.69 31.75
CA ARG A 136 9.38 -2.73 31.88
C ARG A 136 9.55 -3.79 30.79
N ALA A 137 9.36 -5.09 31.17
CA ALA A 137 9.27 -6.15 30.18
C ALA A 137 8.07 -5.93 29.25
N ALA A 138 8.30 -5.97 27.93
CA ALA A 138 7.26 -5.73 26.96
C ALA A 138 6.54 -7.02 26.57
N ASP A 139 5.21 -6.95 26.50
CA ASP A 139 4.34 -7.96 25.89
C ASP A 139 3.48 -7.28 24.81
N THR A 140 4.15 -6.57 23.91
CA THR A 140 3.51 -5.73 22.90
C THR A 140 3.23 -6.53 21.63
N ASP A 141 1.96 -6.58 21.23
CA ASP A 141 1.58 -7.08 19.90
C ASP A 141 1.86 -6.00 18.86
N TRP A 142 3.08 -6.00 18.34
CA TRP A 142 3.51 -5.04 17.33
C TRP A 142 2.66 -5.05 16.06
N GLN A 143 2.03 -6.17 15.73
CA GLN A 143 1.14 -6.22 14.58
C GLN A 143 -0.14 -5.41 14.83
N LYS A 144 -0.66 -5.43 16.07
CA LYS A 144 -1.81 -4.59 16.44
C LYS A 144 -1.46 -3.11 16.48
N GLU A 145 -0.24 -2.78 16.92
CA GLU A 145 0.21 -1.40 17.00
C GLU A 145 0.40 -0.77 15.60
N ILE A 146 0.97 -1.51 14.67
CA ILE A 146 1.29 -0.98 13.34
C ILE A 146 0.19 -1.18 12.29
N LEU A 147 -0.72 -2.13 12.49
CA LEU A 147 -1.76 -2.45 11.51
C LEU A 147 -3.09 -1.79 11.87
N ARG A 148 -3.65 -1.07 10.91
CA ARG A 148 -4.97 -0.44 11.01
C ARG A 148 -5.84 -0.80 9.80
N THR A 149 -7.13 -0.52 9.91
CA THR A 149 -8.02 -0.51 8.75
C THR A 149 -7.68 0.72 7.91
N GLY A 150 -7.34 0.48 6.64
CA GLY A 150 -7.08 1.53 5.67
C GLY A 150 -8.37 2.09 5.08
N GLN A 151 -8.27 3.25 4.43
CA GLN A 151 -9.38 3.87 3.72
C GLN A 151 -8.88 4.59 2.47
N ILE A 152 -9.67 4.53 1.42
CA ILE A 152 -9.41 5.26 0.18
C ILE A 152 -10.63 6.13 -0.09
N GLN A 153 -10.36 7.41 -0.37
CA GLN A 153 -11.34 8.39 -0.82
C GLN A 153 -10.94 8.89 -2.19
N GLN A 154 -11.87 8.90 -3.11
CA GLN A 154 -11.65 9.43 -4.44
C GLN A 154 -12.85 10.27 -4.84
N TYR A 155 -12.57 11.46 -5.35
CA TYR A 155 -13.55 12.41 -5.86
C TYR A 155 -13.10 12.89 -7.21
N ASN A 156 -13.98 12.79 -8.19
CA ASN A 156 -13.74 13.22 -9.56
C ASN A 156 -14.87 14.12 -10.01
N LEU A 157 -14.54 15.30 -10.52
CA LEU A 157 -15.47 16.23 -11.14
C LEU A 157 -15.00 16.52 -12.56
N THR A 158 -15.85 16.23 -13.53
CA THR A 158 -15.60 16.54 -14.93
C THR A 158 -16.71 17.45 -15.45
N LEU A 159 -16.32 18.61 -15.95
CA LEU A 159 -17.18 19.56 -16.64
C LEU A 159 -16.82 19.52 -18.12
N SER A 160 -17.79 19.24 -18.97
CA SER A 160 -17.59 19.23 -20.41
C SER A 160 -18.57 20.18 -21.07
N THR A 161 -18.08 21.01 -21.98
CA THR A 161 -18.90 21.84 -22.82
C THR A 161 -18.45 21.72 -24.26
N GLY A 162 -19.40 21.83 -25.21
CA GLY A 162 -19.06 21.77 -26.63
C GLY A 162 -20.14 22.39 -27.50
N THR A 163 -19.67 22.97 -28.59
CA THR A 163 -20.45 23.51 -29.70
C THR A 163 -19.96 22.89 -31.02
N ASP A 164 -20.53 23.26 -32.13
CA ASP A 164 -20.03 22.82 -33.45
C ASP A 164 -18.65 23.41 -33.77
N ALA A 165 -18.29 24.54 -33.15
CA ALA A 165 -17.02 25.24 -33.35
C ALA A 165 -15.91 24.82 -32.37
N GLY A 166 -16.22 24.16 -31.29
CA GLY A 166 -15.20 23.71 -30.33
C GLY A 166 -15.77 23.08 -29.08
N ARG A 167 -14.90 22.50 -28.32
CA ARG A 167 -15.22 21.76 -27.09
C ARG A 167 -14.13 21.94 -26.06
N THR A 168 -14.54 21.94 -24.81
CA THR A 168 -13.64 22.02 -23.65
C THR A 168 -14.06 21.00 -22.59
N VAL A 169 -13.07 20.35 -21.98
CA VAL A 169 -13.24 19.53 -20.78
C VAL A 169 -12.36 20.10 -19.70
N PHE A 170 -12.94 20.33 -18.55
CA PHE A 170 -12.25 20.62 -17.30
C PHE A 170 -12.49 19.46 -16.35
N ALA A 171 -11.44 18.89 -15.79
CA ALA A 171 -11.54 17.81 -14.83
C ALA A 171 -10.65 18.06 -13.62
N VAL A 172 -11.16 17.71 -12.44
CA VAL A 172 -10.46 17.73 -11.16
C VAL A 172 -10.60 16.39 -10.48
N ASP A 173 -9.51 15.86 -10.01
CA ASP A 173 -9.44 14.59 -9.28
C ASP A 173 -8.73 14.80 -7.95
N TYR A 174 -9.34 14.30 -6.90
CA TYR A 174 -8.72 14.18 -5.57
C TYR A 174 -8.74 12.71 -5.13
N TYR A 175 -7.59 12.23 -4.72
CA TYR A 175 -7.39 10.88 -4.24
C TYR A 175 -6.63 10.91 -2.91
N ASP A 176 -7.19 10.31 -1.87
CA ASP A 176 -6.55 10.15 -0.54
C ASP A 176 -6.62 8.67 -0.12
N ASN A 177 -5.47 8.06 -0.01
CA ASN A 177 -5.31 6.69 0.45
C ASN A 177 -4.55 6.69 1.78
N LYS A 178 -5.20 6.25 2.84
CA LYS A 178 -4.58 5.93 4.12
C LYS A 178 -4.41 4.40 4.18
N GLY A 179 -3.15 3.96 4.14
CA GLY A 179 -2.82 2.54 4.09
C GLY A 179 -3.13 1.78 5.37
N THR A 180 -2.98 0.46 5.29
CA THR A 180 -3.21 -0.45 6.43
C THR A 180 -2.06 -0.50 7.43
N ILE A 181 -0.92 0.10 7.10
CA ILE A 181 0.19 0.31 8.03
C ILE A 181 0.07 1.74 8.54
N ASP A 182 0.18 1.93 9.86
CA ASP A 182 0.10 3.26 10.45
C ASP A 182 1.21 4.17 9.91
N GLY A 183 0.88 5.45 9.71
CA GLY A 183 1.76 6.42 9.07
C GLY A 183 1.85 6.32 7.55
N SER A 184 1.38 5.24 6.91
CA SER A 184 1.38 5.15 5.45
C SER A 184 0.20 5.90 4.83
N PHE A 185 0.48 6.77 3.87
CA PHE A 185 -0.55 7.48 3.12
C PHE A 185 -0.06 7.88 1.73
N PHE A 186 -1.01 8.12 0.84
CA PHE A 186 -0.75 8.70 -0.48
C PHE A 186 -1.89 9.64 -0.84
N ARG A 187 -1.56 10.87 -1.23
CA ARG A 187 -2.53 11.87 -1.68
C ARG A 187 -2.15 12.39 -3.04
N ARG A 188 -3.15 12.60 -3.87
CA ARG A 188 -2.98 13.14 -5.21
C ARG A 188 -4.10 14.11 -5.50
N PHE A 189 -3.74 15.24 -6.07
CA PHE A 189 -4.67 16.21 -6.63
C PHE A 189 -4.25 16.50 -8.07
N ASN A 190 -5.17 16.30 -9.01
CA ASN A 190 -4.94 16.56 -10.42
C ASN A 190 -6.00 17.52 -10.93
N GLY A 191 -5.56 18.49 -11.74
CA GLY A 191 -6.41 19.35 -12.54
C GLY A 191 -6.02 19.23 -14.01
N ARG A 192 -7.00 19.17 -14.89
CA ARG A 192 -6.78 19.05 -16.33
C ARG A 192 -7.77 19.89 -17.10
N ILE A 193 -7.28 20.51 -18.17
CA ILE A 193 -8.09 21.23 -19.15
C ILE A 193 -7.70 20.72 -20.53
N ASN A 194 -8.68 20.28 -21.30
CA ASN A 194 -8.49 19.94 -22.72
C ASN A 194 -9.47 20.80 -23.55
N SER A 195 -8.96 21.45 -24.57
CA SER A 195 -9.78 22.29 -25.44
C SER A 195 -9.38 22.07 -26.89
N ASP A 196 -10.38 21.90 -27.75
CA ASP A 196 -10.23 21.86 -29.22
C ASP A 196 -11.19 22.86 -29.84
N TYR A 197 -10.68 23.79 -30.63
CA TYR A 197 -11.50 24.76 -31.38
C TYR A 197 -11.16 24.73 -32.85
N THR A 198 -12.18 24.79 -33.68
CA THR A 198 -12.08 24.76 -35.13
C THR A 198 -12.56 26.08 -35.71
N PHE A 199 -11.74 26.70 -36.56
CA PHE A 199 -11.95 27.99 -37.17
C PHE A 199 -11.97 27.87 -38.70
N LEU A 200 -12.39 28.91 -39.37
CA LEU A 200 -12.36 29.05 -40.84
C LEU A 200 -13.07 27.87 -41.56
N ASN A 201 -14.30 27.57 -41.15
CA ASN A 201 -15.10 26.50 -41.72
C ASN A 201 -14.42 25.12 -41.70
N GLY A 202 -13.63 24.83 -40.65
CA GLY A 202 -12.98 23.54 -40.50
C GLY A 202 -11.51 23.47 -40.96
N HIS A 203 -10.99 24.56 -41.53
CA HIS A 203 -9.63 24.57 -42.09
C HIS A 203 -8.52 24.74 -41.03
N VAL A 204 -8.83 25.30 -39.87
CA VAL A 204 -7.86 25.48 -38.77
C VAL A 204 -8.40 24.93 -37.49
N THR A 205 -7.69 23.98 -36.89
CA THR A 205 -8.01 23.45 -35.56
C THR A 205 -6.88 23.79 -34.59
N VAL A 206 -7.22 24.39 -33.47
CA VAL A 206 -6.32 24.71 -32.38
C VAL A 206 -6.77 23.90 -31.17
N GLY A 207 -5.86 23.10 -30.61
CA GLY A 207 -6.12 22.29 -29.43
C GLY A 207 -5.04 22.46 -28.39
N GLU A 208 -5.44 22.38 -27.11
CA GLU A 208 -4.57 22.39 -25.94
C GLU A 208 -4.94 21.22 -25.01
N ASN A 209 -3.89 20.53 -24.48
CA ASN A 209 -4.03 19.40 -23.55
C ASN A 209 -3.17 19.60 -22.31
#